data_62ba07acf184eeb62082161f1f1c9bc8
#
_entry.id   62ba07acf184eeb62082161f1f1c9bc8
#
_cell.length_a   1.000
_cell.length_b   1.000
_cell.length_c   1.000
_cell.angle_alpha   90.00
_cell.angle_beta   90.00
_cell.angle_gamma   90.00
#
_symmetry.space_group_name_H-M   'P 1'
#
loop_
_entity.id
_entity.type
_entity.pdbx_description
1 polymer ?
#
loop_
_entity_poly.entity_id
_entity_poly.type
_entity_poly.pdbx_seq_one_letter_code
_entity_poly.pdbx_strand_id
1 'polypeptide(L)'
;MKNILFSNVRIFDGTGAAPFAGEVSIDGERISAIQRAGEPALPRSAETYVIDGGGATLMPGLIESHAHLSWPSSVERFVPGMTLAPDDLVLNTARNARVLLDHGFTSAYSGGALAKTVEVTLKACIDSGGMPGPRLVASSIEREPPNTTAELKSGGVEEHGHGPQAVRAFVRTCAELGAKSVKFLLSGESALKPGASMQLLYSDEEIKAAGEQARASNVWLTGHAHAAEAVKMGLRHGFRVLYHCTYADAEAIDLLESKKDEIFVSPTVGIVQATLDAKPPPHFDMRHMKEDARTVLEHQSRLVPELKRRGVRILPGGDYGFPFNPNGRNARDLELFVRYFGYTASEALVAATRLGGEIMGMGNELGQIKNGYLADLLLVEGDPTQDIALLQDKTRFRAIMQGGRFHKAPAAAA
;
A
#
# COMPACT_ATOMS: atom_id res chain seq x y z
N MET A 1 -27.58 -0.42 -14.33
CA MET A 1 -27.45 -0.53 -12.85
C MET A 1 -28.32 0.55 -12.24
N LYS A 2 -28.91 0.32 -11.05
CA LYS A 2 -29.70 1.37 -10.36
C LYS A 2 -28.76 2.48 -9.91
N ASN A 3 -29.18 3.75 -10.01
CA ASN A 3 -28.47 4.85 -9.40
C ASN A 3 -28.43 4.68 -7.89
N ILE A 4 -27.28 4.93 -7.26
CA ILE A 4 -27.11 4.85 -5.82
C ILE A 4 -26.93 6.27 -5.30
N LEU A 5 -27.61 6.60 -4.21
CA LEU A 5 -27.51 7.90 -3.55
C LEU A 5 -27.18 7.70 -2.07
N PHE A 6 -26.02 8.13 -1.64
CA PHE A 6 -25.72 8.33 -0.23
C PHE A 6 -26.25 9.69 0.20
N SER A 7 -27.18 9.70 1.15
CA SER A 7 -27.77 10.89 1.73
C SER A 7 -27.43 10.99 3.21
N ASN A 8 -27.53 12.19 3.78
CA ASN A 8 -27.26 12.41 5.19
C ASN A 8 -25.89 11.86 5.64
N VAL A 9 -24.86 12.18 4.85
CA VAL A 9 -23.47 11.77 5.12
C VAL A 9 -22.58 12.97 5.43
N ARG A 10 -21.58 12.76 6.26
CA ARG A 10 -20.38 13.61 6.32
C ARG A 10 -19.44 13.18 5.22
N ILE A 11 -19.03 14.07 4.35
CA ILE A 11 -18.18 13.78 3.20
C ILE A 11 -16.74 14.24 3.52
N PHE A 12 -15.80 13.28 3.60
CA PHE A 12 -14.38 13.54 3.49
C PHE A 12 -13.98 13.27 2.04
N ASP A 13 -13.69 14.31 1.28
CA ASP A 13 -13.51 14.20 -0.18
C ASP A 13 -12.11 13.78 -0.64
N GLY A 14 -11.17 13.57 0.29
CA GLY A 14 -9.78 13.20 -0.01
C GLY A 14 -8.88 14.38 -0.37
N THR A 15 -9.37 15.61 -0.39
CA THR A 15 -8.55 16.80 -0.72
C THR A 15 -7.72 17.32 0.47
N GLY A 16 -8.11 16.95 1.70
CA GLY A 16 -7.57 17.51 2.94
C GLY A 16 -8.36 18.70 3.46
N ALA A 17 -9.38 19.15 2.73
CA ALA A 17 -10.33 20.14 3.25
C ALA A 17 -11.18 19.54 4.40
N ALA A 18 -11.76 20.42 5.22
CA ALA A 18 -12.65 19.99 6.30
C ALA A 18 -13.85 19.21 5.71
N PRO A 19 -14.26 18.10 6.35
CA PRO A 19 -15.44 17.36 5.93
C PRO A 19 -16.69 18.23 5.96
N PHE A 20 -17.64 17.94 5.09
CA PHE A 20 -18.91 18.67 4.98
C PHE A 20 -20.09 17.70 4.91
N ALA A 21 -21.26 18.15 5.35
CA ALA A 21 -22.49 17.39 5.21
C ALA A 21 -23.03 17.49 3.79
N GLY A 22 -23.63 16.41 3.26
CA GLY A 22 -24.18 16.44 1.92
C GLY A 22 -24.68 15.09 1.41
N GLU A 23 -24.78 14.99 0.08
CA GLU A 23 -25.20 13.80 -0.66
C GLU A 23 -24.20 13.47 -1.77
N VAL A 24 -24.06 12.21 -2.09
CA VAL A 24 -23.23 11.72 -3.22
C VAL A 24 -24.04 10.74 -4.05
N SER A 25 -24.18 11.03 -5.34
CA SER A 25 -24.84 10.16 -6.33
C SER A 25 -23.82 9.39 -7.14
N ILE A 26 -24.13 8.12 -7.43
CA ILE A 26 -23.31 7.21 -8.20
C ILE A 26 -24.13 6.66 -9.35
N ASP A 27 -23.55 6.75 -10.55
CA ASP A 27 -24.10 6.13 -11.76
C ASP A 27 -23.09 5.14 -12.35
N GLY A 28 -23.48 3.88 -12.44
CA GLY A 28 -22.60 2.81 -12.83
C GLY A 28 -21.40 2.68 -11.90
N GLU A 29 -20.20 2.90 -12.41
CA GLU A 29 -18.94 2.76 -11.66
C GLU A 29 -18.43 4.09 -11.09
N ARG A 30 -19.09 5.22 -11.37
CA ARG A 30 -18.54 6.54 -11.11
C ARG A 30 -19.45 7.44 -10.26
N ILE A 31 -18.83 8.33 -9.55
CA ILE A 31 -19.50 9.42 -8.84
C ILE A 31 -20.05 10.39 -9.89
N SER A 32 -21.37 10.55 -9.91
CA SER A 32 -22.08 11.38 -10.90
C SER A 32 -22.39 12.79 -10.39
N ALA A 33 -22.64 12.94 -9.08
CA ALA A 33 -22.92 14.25 -8.49
C ALA A 33 -22.58 14.27 -6.99
N ILE A 34 -22.22 15.45 -6.51
CA ILE A 34 -21.98 15.75 -5.09
C ILE A 34 -22.77 17.02 -4.76
N GLN A 35 -23.48 17.00 -3.64
CA GLN A 35 -24.27 18.11 -3.14
C GLN A 35 -23.82 18.46 -1.73
N ARG A 36 -23.67 19.74 -1.43
CA ARG A 36 -23.36 20.25 -0.09
C ARG A 36 -24.65 20.63 0.66
N ALA A 37 -24.66 20.45 1.96
CA ALA A 37 -25.78 20.88 2.78
C ALA A 37 -26.10 22.36 2.53
N GLY A 38 -27.39 22.67 2.32
CA GLY A 38 -27.86 24.01 1.93
C GLY A 38 -28.04 24.21 0.43
N GLU A 39 -27.50 23.36 -0.40
CA GLU A 39 -27.78 23.31 -1.85
C GLU A 39 -29.04 22.48 -2.12
N PRO A 40 -29.69 22.62 -3.30
CA PRO A 40 -30.82 21.78 -3.67
C PRO A 40 -30.44 20.28 -3.63
N ALA A 41 -31.34 19.46 -3.06
CA ALA A 41 -31.13 18.00 -2.98
C ALA A 41 -30.93 17.38 -4.36
N LEU A 42 -30.12 16.31 -4.42
CA LEU A 42 -29.91 15.57 -5.68
C LEU A 42 -31.21 14.89 -6.15
N PRO A 43 -31.44 14.79 -7.47
CA PRO A 43 -32.63 14.14 -8.03
C PRO A 43 -32.78 12.70 -7.55
N ARG A 44 -33.99 12.32 -7.20
CA ARG A 44 -34.36 10.95 -6.81
C ARG A 44 -35.46 10.45 -7.73
N SER A 45 -35.27 9.27 -8.30
CA SER A 45 -36.28 8.53 -9.04
C SER A 45 -36.77 7.32 -8.23
N ALA A 46 -37.83 6.68 -8.65
CA ALA A 46 -38.29 5.43 -8.04
C ALA A 46 -37.27 4.28 -8.16
N GLU A 47 -36.31 4.40 -9.07
CA GLU A 47 -35.24 3.43 -9.27
C GLU A 47 -33.96 3.77 -8.49
N THR A 48 -33.87 4.94 -7.85
CA THR A 48 -32.71 5.34 -7.07
C THR A 48 -32.66 4.54 -5.77
N TYR A 49 -31.54 3.83 -5.56
CA TYR A 49 -31.27 3.16 -4.29
C TYR A 49 -30.69 4.15 -3.30
N VAL A 50 -31.52 4.63 -2.37
CA VAL A 50 -31.12 5.62 -1.38
C VAL A 50 -30.58 4.93 -0.14
N ILE A 51 -29.42 5.39 0.31
CA ILE A 51 -28.74 4.95 1.55
C ILE A 51 -28.66 6.14 2.48
N ASP A 52 -29.40 6.09 3.59
CA ASP A 52 -29.26 7.08 4.67
C ASP A 52 -28.01 6.79 5.48
N GLY A 53 -27.04 7.68 5.40
CA GLY A 53 -25.80 7.58 6.16
C GLY A 53 -25.97 7.85 7.66
N GLY A 54 -27.07 8.49 8.11
CA GLY A 54 -27.28 8.79 9.52
C GLY A 54 -26.13 9.62 10.13
N GLY A 55 -25.49 10.49 9.35
CA GLY A 55 -24.34 11.29 9.77
C GLY A 55 -22.98 10.55 9.77
N ALA A 56 -22.93 9.29 9.33
CA ALA A 56 -21.68 8.55 9.12
C ALA A 56 -20.77 9.23 8.08
N THR A 57 -19.49 8.97 8.13
CA THR A 57 -18.52 9.55 7.19
C THR A 57 -18.45 8.74 5.91
N LEU A 58 -18.74 9.37 4.76
CA LEU A 58 -18.45 8.84 3.44
C LEU A 58 -17.07 9.35 3.00
N MET A 59 -16.18 8.44 2.66
CA MET A 59 -14.80 8.75 2.28
C MET A 59 -14.34 7.86 1.12
N PRO A 60 -13.26 8.24 0.40
CA PRO A 60 -12.66 7.34 -0.59
C PRO A 60 -12.17 6.04 0.06
N GLY A 61 -12.16 4.96 -0.71
CA GLY A 61 -11.53 3.71 -0.30
C GLY A 61 -10.04 3.89 0.00
N LEU A 62 -9.54 3.17 1.00
CA LEU A 62 -8.13 3.17 1.36
C LEU A 62 -7.29 2.45 0.31
N ILE A 63 -6.05 2.86 0.19
CA ILE A 63 -5.08 2.28 -0.75
C ILE A 63 -3.83 1.86 0.02
N GLU A 64 -3.51 0.57 -0.06
CA GLU A 64 -2.28 0.01 0.51
C GLU A 64 -1.12 0.24 -0.46
N SER A 65 -0.09 0.94 -0.01
CA SER A 65 1.05 1.32 -0.86
C SER A 65 2.23 0.34 -0.82
N HIS A 66 2.19 -0.65 0.08
CA HIS A 66 3.23 -1.65 0.26
C HIS A 66 2.62 -3.03 0.57
N ALA A 67 1.82 -3.53 -0.36
CA ALA A 67 1.10 -4.78 -0.17
C ALA A 67 2.01 -6.00 -0.39
N HIS A 68 1.97 -6.94 0.55
CA HIS A 68 2.52 -8.29 0.40
C HIS A 68 1.39 -9.31 0.55
N LEU A 69 0.68 -9.58 -0.55
CA LEU A 69 -0.48 -10.45 -0.52
C LEU A 69 -0.11 -11.93 -0.44
N SER A 70 1.05 -12.30 -0.95
CA SER A 70 1.50 -13.70 -0.97
C SER A 70 2.19 -14.16 0.32
N TRP A 71 2.57 -13.24 1.21
CA TRP A 71 3.22 -13.57 2.48
C TRP A 71 2.26 -14.29 3.45
N PRO A 72 2.76 -15.25 4.26
CA PRO A 72 1.93 -16.03 5.18
C PRO A 72 1.54 -15.23 6.43
N SER A 73 0.66 -14.26 6.24
CA SER A 73 0.14 -13.34 7.26
C SER A 73 -0.46 -14.06 8.46
N SER A 74 0.25 -14.14 9.57
CA SER A 74 -0.30 -14.70 10.81
C SER A 74 0.44 -14.19 12.03
N VAL A 75 -0.29 -13.92 13.12
CA VAL A 75 0.28 -13.71 14.46
C VAL A 75 0.40 -15.01 15.24
N GLU A 76 -0.31 -16.05 14.82
CA GLU A 76 -0.42 -17.33 15.52
C GLU A 76 0.48 -18.41 14.93
N ARG A 77 0.73 -18.32 13.63
CA ARG A 77 1.51 -19.29 12.88
C ARG A 77 2.77 -18.64 12.28
N PHE A 78 3.88 -18.91 12.91
CA PHE A 78 5.18 -18.59 12.31
C PHE A 78 5.51 -19.67 11.25
N VAL A 79 5.69 -19.25 10.01
CA VAL A 79 6.10 -20.12 8.91
C VAL A 79 7.59 -19.87 8.65
N PRO A 80 8.47 -20.81 9.00
CA PRO A 80 9.91 -20.65 8.79
C PRO A 80 10.23 -20.38 7.32
N GLY A 81 11.08 -19.39 7.06
CA GLY A 81 11.48 -19.01 5.70
C GLY A 81 10.34 -18.48 4.84
N MET A 82 9.16 -18.21 5.41
CA MET A 82 7.95 -17.78 4.70
C MET A 82 7.61 -18.64 3.47
N THR A 83 8.03 -19.91 3.47
CA THR A 83 7.81 -20.84 2.36
C THR A 83 6.49 -21.57 2.53
N LEU A 84 5.64 -21.50 1.51
CA LEU A 84 4.38 -22.24 1.39
C LEU A 84 4.43 -23.20 0.21
N ALA A 85 3.73 -24.33 0.32
CA ALA A 85 3.47 -25.17 -0.85
C ALA A 85 2.69 -24.35 -1.90
N PRO A 86 2.83 -24.65 -3.20
CA PRO A 86 2.20 -23.84 -4.26
C PRO A 86 0.70 -23.62 -4.09
N ASP A 87 -0.05 -24.66 -3.72
CA ASP A 87 -1.49 -24.56 -3.52
C ASP A 87 -1.83 -23.71 -2.28
N ASP A 88 -1.08 -23.87 -1.19
CA ASP A 88 -1.22 -23.05 0.01
C ASP A 88 -0.89 -21.58 -0.28
N LEU A 89 0.12 -21.31 -1.12
CA LEU A 89 0.50 -19.97 -1.51
C LEU A 89 -0.63 -19.26 -2.27
N VAL A 90 -1.27 -19.94 -3.21
CA VAL A 90 -2.42 -19.38 -3.96
C VAL A 90 -3.59 -19.07 -3.04
N LEU A 91 -3.97 -20.03 -2.17
CA LEU A 91 -5.06 -19.84 -1.21
C LEU A 91 -4.77 -18.73 -0.20
N ASN A 92 -3.53 -18.66 0.31
CA ASN A 92 -3.09 -17.60 1.19
C ASN A 92 -3.15 -16.22 0.52
N THR A 93 -2.70 -16.12 -0.73
CA THR A 93 -2.73 -14.88 -1.51
C THR A 93 -4.16 -14.39 -1.74
N ALA A 94 -5.05 -15.29 -2.14
CA ALA A 94 -6.47 -14.99 -2.32
C ALA A 94 -7.15 -14.56 -1.00
N ARG A 95 -6.86 -15.25 0.11
CA ARG A 95 -7.33 -14.88 1.45
C ARG A 95 -6.86 -13.49 1.85
N ASN A 96 -5.58 -13.17 1.67
CA ASN A 96 -5.02 -11.87 2.06
C ASN A 96 -5.62 -10.73 1.24
N ALA A 97 -5.84 -10.91 -0.07
CA ALA A 97 -6.53 -9.94 -0.90
C ALA A 97 -7.96 -9.68 -0.39
N ARG A 98 -8.71 -10.73 -0.05
CA ARG A 98 -10.04 -10.60 0.53
C ARG A 98 -10.01 -9.88 1.88
N VAL A 99 -9.07 -10.23 2.77
CA VAL A 99 -8.89 -9.58 4.07
C VAL A 99 -8.62 -8.09 3.91
N LEU A 100 -7.78 -7.71 2.94
CA LEU A 100 -7.47 -6.31 2.69
C LEU A 100 -8.73 -5.52 2.30
N LEU A 101 -9.53 -6.06 1.37
CA LEU A 101 -10.79 -5.44 0.95
C LEU A 101 -11.82 -5.39 2.08
N ASP A 102 -11.93 -6.45 2.92
CA ASP A 102 -12.82 -6.49 4.10
C ASP A 102 -12.46 -5.41 5.15
N HIS A 103 -11.23 -4.88 5.11
CA HIS A 103 -10.75 -3.80 5.98
C HIS A 103 -10.70 -2.42 5.27
N GLY A 104 -11.45 -2.26 4.18
CA GLY A 104 -11.64 -0.96 3.52
C GLY A 104 -10.53 -0.56 2.55
N PHE A 105 -9.54 -1.41 2.30
CA PHE A 105 -8.53 -1.15 1.26
C PHE A 105 -9.08 -1.60 -0.10
N THR A 106 -9.63 -0.66 -0.85
CA THR A 106 -10.21 -0.94 -2.18
C THR A 106 -9.16 -1.07 -3.27
N SER A 107 -7.92 -0.65 -3.00
CA SER A 107 -6.80 -0.75 -3.92
C SER A 107 -5.52 -1.11 -3.20
N ALA A 108 -4.58 -1.73 -3.92
CA ALA A 108 -3.28 -2.12 -3.41
C ALA A 108 -2.18 -2.00 -4.47
N TYR A 109 -1.05 -1.44 -4.07
CA TYR A 109 0.19 -1.43 -4.83
C TYR A 109 1.13 -2.48 -4.23
N SER A 110 1.48 -3.49 -5.03
CA SER A 110 2.30 -4.59 -4.56
C SER A 110 3.75 -4.16 -4.29
N GLY A 111 4.24 -4.52 -3.12
CA GLY A 111 5.64 -4.43 -2.70
C GLY A 111 6.49 -5.63 -3.12
N GLY A 112 5.92 -6.57 -3.87
CA GLY A 112 6.57 -7.80 -4.32
C GLY A 112 5.84 -9.06 -3.88
N ALA A 113 6.10 -10.18 -4.55
CA ALA A 113 5.45 -11.45 -4.33
C ALA A 113 6.45 -12.59 -4.03
N LEU A 114 5.98 -13.69 -3.44
CA LEU A 114 6.78 -14.90 -3.18
C LEU A 114 6.87 -15.85 -4.39
N ALA A 115 6.15 -15.53 -5.49
CA ALA A 115 6.22 -16.33 -6.71
C ALA A 115 6.02 -15.46 -7.96
N LYS A 116 6.51 -15.96 -9.10
CA LYS A 116 6.58 -15.21 -10.37
C LYS A 116 5.22 -14.70 -10.87
N THR A 117 4.15 -15.49 -10.70
CA THR A 117 2.85 -15.22 -11.34
C THR A 117 1.67 -15.10 -10.36
N VAL A 118 1.88 -15.37 -9.07
CA VAL A 118 0.77 -15.50 -8.12
C VAL A 118 -0.09 -14.24 -8.03
N GLU A 119 0.52 -13.06 -7.99
CA GLU A 119 -0.23 -11.79 -7.92
C GLU A 119 -0.78 -11.36 -9.29
N VAL A 120 -0.09 -11.67 -10.38
CA VAL A 120 -0.60 -11.43 -11.74
C VAL A 120 -1.84 -12.27 -12.00
N THR A 121 -1.82 -13.54 -11.59
CA THR A 121 -2.98 -14.45 -11.67
C THR A 121 -4.11 -13.97 -10.75
N LEU A 122 -3.79 -13.56 -9.52
CA LEU A 122 -4.74 -12.98 -8.59
C LEU A 122 -5.43 -11.75 -9.20
N LYS A 123 -4.63 -10.81 -9.77
CA LYS A 123 -5.17 -9.62 -10.43
C LYS A 123 -6.15 -9.99 -11.54
N ALA A 124 -5.78 -10.91 -12.42
CA ALA A 124 -6.65 -11.36 -13.51
C ALA A 124 -7.97 -11.95 -12.99
N CYS A 125 -7.92 -12.71 -11.90
CA CYS A 125 -9.11 -13.27 -11.25
C CYS A 125 -10.00 -12.19 -10.63
N ILE A 126 -9.43 -11.18 -9.98
CA ILE A 126 -10.18 -10.04 -9.43
C ILE A 126 -10.81 -9.21 -10.56
N ASP A 127 -10.03 -8.85 -11.58
CA ASP A 127 -10.49 -8.01 -12.69
C ASP A 127 -11.61 -8.66 -13.51
N SER A 128 -11.60 -9.98 -13.62
CA SER A 128 -12.69 -10.74 -14.27
C SER A 128 -13.91 -10.94 -13.40
N GLY A 129 -13.88 -10.50 -12.13
CA GLY A 129 -14.96 -10.74 -11.16
C GLY A 129 -15.02 -12.16 -10.62
N GLY A 130 -13.99 -12.98 -10.85
CA GLY A 130 -13.91 -14.36 -10.35
C GLY A 130 -13.76 -14.45 -8.84
N MET A 131 -13.23 -13.40 -8.20
CA MET A 131 -13.18 -13.27 -6.73
C MET A 131 -13.16 -11.80 -6.31
N PRO A 132 -13.62 -11.47 -5.08
CA PRO A 132 -13.46 -10.15 -4.52
C PRO A 132 -12.01 -9.90 -4.07
N GLY A 133 -11.51 -8.71 -4.35
CA GLY A 133 -10.19 -8.24 -3.93
C GLY A 133 -9.97 -6.77 -4.29
N PRO A 134 -8.90 -6.13 -3.81
CA PRO A 134 -8.58 -4.75 -4.15
C PRO A 134 -8.19 -4.61 -5.64
N ARG A 135 -8.35 -3.43 -6.22
CA ARG A 135 -7.66 -3.09 -7.48
C ARG A 135 -6.17 -3.27 -7.27
N LEU A 136 -5.51 -4.04 -8.10
CA LEU A 136 -4.13 -4.44 -7.84
C LEU A 136 -3.17 -3.91 -8.91
N VAL A 137 -2.16 -3.17 -8.48
CA VAL A 137 -0.91 -3.04 -9.23
C VAL A 137 -0.05 -4.24 -8.84
N ALA A 138 -0.12 -5.30 -9.65
CA ALA A 138 0.55 -6.56 -9.36
C ALA A 138 2.05 -6.48 -9.60
N SER A 139 2.81 -7.16 -8.73
CA SER A 139 4.22 -7.44 -8.91
C SER A 139 4.46 -8.91 -9.29
N SER A 140 5.70 -9.21 -9.65
CA SER A 140 6.26 -10.54 -9.71
C SER A 140 7.08 -10.82 -8.45
N ILE A 141 7.89 -11.86 -8.48
CA ILE A 141 8.80 -12.19 -7.40
C ILE A 141 9.75 -11.02 -7.10
N GLU A 142 10.10 -10.83 -5.84
CA GLU A 142 11.12 -9.86 -5.46
C GLU A 142 12.50 -10.30 -5.96
N ARG A 143 13.29 -9.33 -6.39
CA ARG A 143 14.66 -9.59 -6.77
C ARG A 143 15.64 -9.29 -5.65
N GLU A 144 16.36 -10.31 -5.27
CA GLU A 144 17.52 -10.25 -4.41
C GLU A 144 18.68 -10.98 -5.10
N PRO A 145 19.93 -10.47 -5.06
CA PRO A 145 21.07 -11.20 -5.61
C PRO A 145 21.35 -12.49 -4.84
N PRO A 146 21.89 -13.53 -5.50
CA PRO A 146 22.31 -14.75 -4.81
C PRO A 146 23.31 -14.49 -3.69
N ASN A 147 23.22 -15.27 -2.61
CA ASN A 147 24.12 -15.19 -1.43
C ASN A 147 24.07 -13.87 -0.65
N THR A 148 22.95 -13.17 -0.68
CA THR A 148 22.71 -12.01 0.16
C THR A 148 22.13 -12.41 1.51
N THR A 149 21.96 -11.41 2.39
CA THR A 149 21.67 -11.62 3.80
C THR A 149 20.22 -11.95 4.13
N ALA A 150 19.31 -11.64 3.23
CA ALA A 150 17.93 -12.04 3.33
C ALA A 150 17.80 -13.41 2.63
N GLU A 151 18.16 -14.48 3.31
CA GLU A 151 17.77 -15.83 2.91
C GLU A 151 16.24 -16.02 3.03
N LEU A 152 15.48 -15.09 2.52
CA LEU A 152 14.13 -15.34 2.14
C LEU A 152 14.21 -16.24 0.90
N LYS A 153 14.44 -17.52 1.14
CA LYS A 153 14.32 -18.56 0.10
C LYS A 153 12.86 -18.64 -0.32
N SER A 154 12.41 -17.57 -0.97
CA SER A 154 11.23 -17.65 -1.81
C SER A 154 11.63 -18.50 -2.99
N GLY A 155 11.03 -19.67 -3.10
CA GLY A 155 11.34 -20.60 -4.16
C GLY A 155 11.32 -19.90 -5.51
N GLY A 156 12.48 -19.85 -6.21
CA GLY A 156 12.61 -19.24 -7.51
C GLY A 156 13.51 -18.01 -7.63
N VAL A 157 14.12 -17.52 -6.56
CA VAL A 157 15.14 -16.44 -6.62
C VAL A 157 16.47 -16.94 -7.21
N GLU A 158 16.70 -18.23 -7.20
CA GLU A 158 17.95 -18.87 -7.66
C GLU A 158 18.33 -18.62 -9.14
N GLU A 159 17.39 -18.15 -9.95
CA GLU A 159 17.62 -17.97 -11.40
C GLU A 159 18.17 -16.58 -11.78
N HIS A 160 18.37 -15.69 -10.82
CA HIS A 160 18.68 -14.29 -11.12
C HIS A 160 20.17 -14.00 -10.92
N GLY A 161 21.02 -14.48 -11.82
CA GLY A 161 22.47 -14.22 -11.81
C GLY A 161 22.86 -12.75 -11.59
N HIS A 162 24.15 -12.50 -11.44
CA HIS A 162 24.72 -11.16 -11.28
C HIS A 162 24.91 -10.46 -12.62
N GLY A 163 25.04 -9.14 -12.56
CA GLY A 163 25.42 -8.28 -13.66
C GLY A 163 24.24 -7.67 -14.42
N PRO A 164 24.50 -6.61 -15.20
CA PRO A 164 23.47 -5.81 -15.88
C PRO A 164 22.57 -6.64 -16.82
N GLN A 165 23.10 -7.66 -17.49
CA GLN A 165 22.32 -8.49 -18.41
C GLN A 165 21.30 -9.36 -17.67
N ALA A 166 21.67 -9.94 -16.52
CA ALA A 166 20.76 -10.70 -15.69
C ALA A 166 19.64 -9.83 -15.14
N VAL A 167 19.97 -8.60 -14.72
CA VAL A 167 18.98 -7.63 -14.24
C VAL A 167 18.02 -7.21 -15.35
N ARG A 168 18.51 -6.93 -16.57
CA ARG A 168 17.65 -6.65 -17.74
C ARG A 168 16.70 -7.81 -18.04
N ALA A 169 17.23 -9.03 -18.06
CA ALA A 169 16.45 -10.24 -18.33
C ALA A 169 15.33 -10.40 -17.28
N PHE A 170 15.64 -10.18 -16.01
CA PHE A 170 14.65 -10.23 -14.93
C PHE A 170 13.51 -9.24 -15.13
N VAL A 171 13.83 -7.95 -15.34
CA VAL A 171 12.79 -6.90 -15.51
C VAL A 171 11.92 -7.21 -16.74
N ARG A 172 12.53 -7.65 -17.85
CA ARG A 172 11.80 -8.05 -19.04
C ARG A 172 10.87 -9.23 -18.76
N THR A 173 11.36 -10.28 -18.11
CA THR A 173 10.54 -11.45 -17.75
C THR A 173 9.36 -11.05 -16.86
N CYS A 174 9.57 -10.22 -15.83
CA CYS A 174 8.46 -9.72 -15.00
C CYS A 174 7.40 -9.01 -15.85
N ALA A 175 7.82 -8.16 -16.77
CA ALA A 175 6.91 -7.44 -17.67
C ALA A 175 6.15 -8.40 -18.61
N GLU A 176 6.83 -9.38 -19.19
CA GLU A 176 6.24 -10.41 -20.06
C GLU A 176 5.21 -11.28 -19.31
N LEU A 177 5.42 -11.51 -18.01
CA LEU A 177 4.47 -12.19 -17.14
C LEU A 177 3.26 -11.33 -16.79
N GLY A 178 3.27 -10.03 -17.10
CA GLY A 178 2.17 -9.11 -16.83
C GLY A 178 2.29 -8.30 -15.53
N ALA A 179 3.44 -8.33 -14.85
CA ALA A 179 3.69 -7.48 -13.71
C ALA A 179 3.79 -6.00 -14.13
N LYS A 180 3.15 -5.10 -13.38
CA LYS A 180 3.28 -3.65 -13.58
C LYS A 180 4.33 -3.04 -12.67
N SER A 181 4.54 -3.63 -11.49
CA SER A 181 5.59 -3.28 -10.53
C SER A 181 6.67 -4.36 -10.50
N VAL A 182 7.94 -3.97 -10.43
CA VAL A 182 9.08 -4.88 -10.31
C VAL A 182 9.90 -4.46 -9.11
N LYS A 183 9.97 -5.35 -8.10
CA LYS A 183 10.59 -5.08 -6.79
C LYS A 183 12.04 -5.54 -6.75
N PHE A 184 12.88 -4.66 -6.22
CA PHE A 184 14.29 -4.91 -5.90
C PHE A 184 14.58 -4.65 -4.43
N LEU A 185 15.45 -5.45 -3.83
CA LEU A 185 16.09 -5.13 -2.57
C LEU A 185 17.43 -4.44 -2.91
N LEU A 186 17.48 -3.10 -2.78
CA LEU A 186 18.68 -2.31 -3.13
C LEU A 186 19.72 -2.33 -2.01
N SER A 187 19.30 -2.48 -0.76
CA SER A 187 20.15 -2.73 0.40
C SER A 187 19.66 -3.95 1.18
N GLY A 188 20.50 -4.48 2.07
CA GLY A 188 20.09 -5.57 2.93
C GLY A 188 19.19 -5.14 4.09
N GLU A 189 18.88 -6.08 5.00
CA GLU A 189 17.96 -5.91 6.11
C GLU A 189 18.64 -6.26 7.46
N SER A 190 18.84 -5.23 8.31
CA SER A 190 19.53 -5.39 9.60
C SER A 190 18.71 -6.18 10.62
N ALA A 191 17.40 -6.20 10.51
CA ALA A 191 16.54 -7.04 11.35
C ALA A 191 16.87 -8.53 11.19
N LEU A 192 17.34 -8.93 10.01
CA LEU A 192 17.74 -10.31 9.70
C LEU A 192 19.21 -10.57 9.97
N LYS A 193 20.10 -9.62 9.64
CA LYS A 193 21.53 -9.71 9.86
C LYS A 193 22.11 -8.35 10.28
N PRO A 194 22.75 -8.24 11.44
CA PRO A 194 23.30 -6.99 11.93
C PRO A 194 24.14 -6.24 10.89
N GLY A 195 23.84 -4.96 10.68
CA GLY A 195 24.54 -4.07 9.76
C GLY A 195 24.19 -4.25 8.27
N ALA A 196 23.33 -5.21 7.92
CA ALA A 196 23.01 -5.48 6.52
C ALA A 196 22.28 -4.33 5.82
N SER A 197 21.50 -3.54 6.53
CA SER A 197 20.79 -2.38 5.95
C SER A 197 21.72 -1.35 5.29
N MET A 198 23.01 -1.35 5.65
CA MET A 198 24.02 -0.48 5.05
C MET A 198 24.73 -1.10 3.85
N GLN A 199 24.49 -2.37 3.55
CA GLN A 199 25.12 -3.08 2.43
C GLN A 199 24.32 -2.86 1.16
N LEU A 200 24.98 -2.38 0.10
CA LEU A 200 24.40 -2.35 -1.23
C LEU A 200 24.38 -3.76 -1.82
N LEU A 201 23.26 -4.14 -2.41
CA LEU A 201 23.08 -5.46 -3.00
C LEU A 201 23.35 -5.47 -4.52
N TYR A 202 23.48 -4.31 -5.14
CA TYR A 202 23.70 -4.14 -6.57
C TYR A 202 24.74 -3.04 -6.83
N SER A 203 25.40 -3.15 -7.98
CA SER A 203 26.20 -2.05 -8.55
C SER A 203 25.28 -1.00 -9.20
N ASP A 204 25.80 0.20 -9.42
CA ASP A 204 25.08 1.27 -10.11
C ASP A 204 24.74 0.88 -11.56
N GLU A 205 25.62 0.14 -12.24
CA GLU A 205 25.41 -0.37 -13.60
C GLU A 205 24.26 -1.37 -13.69
N GLU A 206 24.10 -2.23 -12.67
CA GLU A 206 22.98 -3.18 -12.60
C GLU A 206 21.66 -2.45 -12.44
N ILE A 207 21.58 -1.46 -11.57
CA ILE A 207 20.34 -0.70 -11.32
C ILE A 207 20.05 0.26 -12.48
N LYS A 208 21.07 0.83 -13.13
CA LYS A 208 20.92 1.53 -14.40
C LYS A 208 20.29 0.64 -15.46
N ALA A 209 20.76 -0.60 -15.58
CA ALA A 209 20.19 -1.57 -16.52
C ALA A 209 18.72 -1.90 -16.20
N ALA A 210 18.36 -2.00 -14.90
CA ALA A 210 16.98 -2.16 -14.47
C ALA A 210 16.11 -0.98 -14.93
N GLY A 211 16.56 0.27 -14.69
CA GLY A 211 15.83 1.48 -15.06
C GLY A 211 15.62 1.61 -16.56
N GLU A 212 16.65 1.33 -17.36
CA GLU A 212 16.54 1.34 -18.82
C GLU A 212 15.53 0.29 -19.32
N GLN A 213 15.59 -0.93 -18.80
CA GLN A 213 14.67 -2.00 -19.21
C GLN A 213 13.24 -1.72 -18.73
N ALA A 214 13.06 -1.19 -17.54
CA ALA A 214 11.73 -0.84 -17.02
C ALA A 214 11.03 0.18 -17.92
N ARG A 215 11.75 1.22 -18.36
CA ARG A 215 11.24 2.19 -19.34
C ARG A 215 10.88 1.52 -20.66
N ALA A 216 11.76 0.65 -21.19
CA ALA A 216 11.52 -0.06 -22.46
C ALA A 216 10.31 -1.02 -22.37
N SER A 217 10.05 -1.60 -21.21
CA SER A 217 8.95 -2.53 -20.96
C SER A 217 7.68 -1.87 -20.39
N ASN A 218 7.70 -0.55 -20.16
CA ASN A 218 6.58 0.20 -19.54
C ASN A 218 6.12 -0.39 -18.18
N VAL A 219 7.07 -0.77 -17.33
CA VAL A 219 6.84 -1.20 -15.95
C VAL A 219 7.48 -0.22 -14.97
N TRP A 220 7.04 -0.28 -13.71
CA TRP A 220 7.55 0.58 -12.65
C TRP A 220 8.54 -0.19 -11.76
N LEU A 221 9.61 0.48 -11.34
CA LEU A 221 10.53 -0.06 -10.38
C LEU A 221 10.17 0.37 -8.96
N THR A 222 10.32 -0.55 -8.04
CA THR A 222 10.04 -0.37 -6.62
C THR A 222 11.22 -0.93 -5.82
N GLY A 223 11.71 -0.20 -4.82
CA GLY A 223 12.94 -0.54 -4.11
C GLY A 223 12.78 -0.56 -2.60
N HIS A 224 13.23 -1.67 -1.97
CA HIS A 224 13.62 -1.68 -0.57
C HIS A 224 15.00 -1.01 -0.46
N ALA A 225 15.14 0.06 0.31
CA ALA A 225 16.35 0.86 0.39
C ALA A 225 16.50 1.50 1.78
N HIS A 226 17.34 0.96 2.63
CA HIS A 226 17.68 1.58 3.91
C HIS A 226 18.87 2.54 3.81
N ALA A 227 19.97 2.11 3.17
CA ALA A 227 21.18 2.89 3.02
C ALA A 227 20.97 4.14 2.15
N ALA A 228 21.59 5.26 2.51
CA ALA A 228 21.54 6.50 1.73
C ALA A 228 21.93 6.29 0.26
N GLU A 229 23.00 5.52 -0.01
CA GLU A 229 23.43 5.26 -1.38
C GLU A 229 22.44 4.38 -2.16
N ALA A 230 21.75 3.45 -1.50
CA ALA A 230 20.66 2.67 -2.12
C ALA A 230 19.49 3.58 -2.53
N VAL A 231 19.12 4.53 -1.66
CA VAL A 231 18.10 5.55 -1.97
C VAL A 231 18.52 6.39 -3.18
N LYS A 232 19.74 6.93 -3.15
CA LYS A 232 20.29 7.74 -4.25
C LYS A 232 20.36 6.98 -5.57
N MET A 233 20.79 5.73 -5.53
CA MET A 233 20.85 4.84 -6.68
C MET A 233 19.46 4.59 -7.29
N GLY A 234 18.46 4.26 -6.46
CA GLY A 234 17.08 4.11 -6.92
C GLY A 234 16.54 5.38 -7.58
N LEU A 235 16.81 6.54 -6.99
CA LEU A 235 16.39 7.84 -7.54
C LEU A 235 17.06 8.18 -8.87
N ARG A 236 18.37 7.93 -8.99
CA ARG A 236 19.12 8.17 -10.25
C ARG A 236 18.56 7.34 -11.41
N HIS A 237 18.11 6.12 -11.13
CA HIS A 237 17.70 5.17 -12.17
C HIS A 237 16.18 5.00 -12.34
N GLY A 238 15.38 5.91 -11.73
CA GLY A 238 13.96 6.06 -12.03
C GLY A 238 13.05 5.08 -11.30
N PHE A 239 13.40 4.71 -10.08
CA PHE A 239 12.48 4.01 -9.19
C PHE A 239 11.30 4.91 -8.86
N ARG A 240 10.09 4.37 -8.99
CA ARG A 240 8.84 5.08 -8.71
C ARG A 240 8.53 5.09 -7.22
N VAL A 241 8.85 4.01 -6.52
CA VAL A 241 8.57 3.86 -5.08
C VAL A 241 9.85 3.42 -4.38
N LEU A 242 10.17 4.08 -3.27
CA LEU A 242 11.23 3.68 -2.36
C LEU A 242 10.64 3.43 -0.98
N TYR A 243 10.88 2.22 -0.47
CA TYR A 243 10.47 1.82 0.86
C TYR A 243 11.59 2.08 1.87
N HIS A 244 11.21 2.33 3.12
CA HIS A 244 12.03 2.60 4.28
C HIS A 244 12.79 3.93 4.24
N CYS A 245 13.76 4.11 3.37
CA CYS A 245 14.67 5.26 3.25
C CYS A 245 15.37 5.63 4.58
N THR A 246 15.49 4.70 5.52
CA THR A 246 15.78 4.91 6.95
C THR A 246 17.02 5.77 7.21
N TYR A 247 18.10 5.51 6.46
CA TYR A 247 19.40 6.17 6.66
C TYR A 247 19.73 7.18 5.56
N ALA A 248 18.69 7.82 4.96
CA ALA A 248 18.89 8.87 3.99
C ALA A 248 19.70 10.02 4.60
N ASP A 249 20.81 10.34 3.96
CA ASP A 249 21.69 11.48 4.30
C ASP A 249 21.17 12.79 3.65
N ALA A 250 21.85 13.90 3.92
CA ALA A 250 21.42 15.21 3.38
C ALA A 250 21.33 15.21 1.85
N GLU A 251 22.26 14.57 1.14
CA GLU A 251 22.24 14.47 -0.31
C GLU A 251 21.05 13.63 -0.81
N ALA A 252 20.75 12.50 -0.15
CA ALA A 252 19.60 11.68 -0.46
C ALA A 252 18.28 12.45 -0.23
N ILE A 253 18.18 13.23 0.85
CA ILE A 253 17.03 14.07 1.15
C ILE A 253 16.84 15.16 0.08
N ASP A 254 17.91 15.84 -0.32
CA ASP A 254 17.87 16.86 -1.38
C ASP A 254 17.46 16.25 -2.74
N LEU A 255 17.95 15.04 -3.02
CA LEU A 255 17.57 14.32 -4.25
C LEU A 255 16.11 13.86 -4.20
N LEU A 256 15.61 13.38 -3.05
CA LEU A 256 14.19 13.06 -2.83
C LEU A 256 13.29 14.28 -3.07
N GLU A 257 13.67 15.45 -2.54
CA GLU A 257 12.95 16.70 -2.77
C GLU A 257 12.95 17.11 -4.24
N SER A 258 14.10 17.01 -4.93
CA SER A 258 14.22 17.36 -6.34
C SER A 258 13.35 16.50 -7.26
N LYS A 259 13.02 15.27 -6.82
CA LYS A 259 12.20 14.29 -7.55
C LYS A 259 10.82 14.05 -6.94
N LYS A 260 10.37 14.91 -6.04
CA LYS A 260 9.12 14.72 -5.28
C LYS A 260 7.87 14.49 -6.14
N ASP A 261 7.85 15.01 -7.38
CA ASP A 261 6.74 14.86 -8.32
C ASP A 261 6.83 13.56 -9.14
N GLU A 262 7.94 12.82 -9.05
CA GLU A 262 8.19 11.58 -9.79
C GLU A 262 8.06 10.35 -8.91
N ILE A 263 8.36 10.48 -7.61
CA ILE A 263 8.52 9.36 -6.69
C ILE A 263 7.51 9.35 -5.54
N PHE A 264 7.43 8.20 -4.90
CA PHE A 264 6.72 7.99 -3.64
C PHE A 264 7.66 7.34 -2.61
N VAL A 265 7.49 7.69 -1.35
CA VAL A 265 8.21 7.07 -0.23
C VAL A 265 7.19 6.42 0.70
N SER A 266 7.45 5.18 1.14
CA SER A 266 6.71 4.57 2.23
C SER A 266 7.69 4.14 3.32
N PRO A 267 7.62 4.72 4.53
CA PRO A 267 8.57 4.47 5.61
C PRO A 267 8.40 3.10 6.27
N THR A 268 7.25 2.42 6.05
CA THR A 268 6.96 1.07 6.54
C THR A 268 6.93 0.93 8.08
N VAL A 269 6.42 1.94 8.77
CA VAL A 269 6.41 1.98 10.23
C VAL A 269 5.58 0.86 10.87
N GLY A 270 4.66 0.25 10.14
CA GLY A 270 3.82 -0.86 10.61
C GLY A 270 4.63 -2.07 11.04
N ILE A 271 5.56 -2.57 10.19
CA ILE A 271 6.43 -3.70 10.54
C ILE A 271 7.37 -3.35 11.69
N VAL A 272 7.87 -2.12 11.74
CA VAL A 272 8.73 -1.63 12.82
C VAL A 272 8.00 -1.69 14.16
N GLN A 273 6.80 -1.11 14.23
CA GLN A 273 5.99 -1.15 15.44
C GLN A 273 5.51 -2.57 15.79
N ALA A 274 5.14 -3.37 14.80
CA ALA A 274 4.75 -4.76 15.03
C ALA A 274 5.90 -5.59 15.61
N THR A 275 7.13 -5.36 15.17
CA THR A 275 8.34 -6.00 15.72
C THR A 275 8.56 -5.61 17.18
N LEU A 276 8.38 -4.33 17.52
CA LEU A 276 8.49 -3.87 18.92
C LEU A 276 7.44 -4.51 19.83
N ASP A 277 6.22 -4.64 19.35
CA ASP A 277 5.09 -5.21 20.10
C ASP A 277 5.07 -6.74 20.11
N ALA A 278 5.82 -7.39 19.23
CA ALA A 278 5.80 -8.84 19.07
C ALA A 278 6.08 -9.59 20.37
N LYS A 279 5.31 -10.65 20.58
CA LYS A 279 5.50 -11.63 21.67
C LYS A 279 5.87 -12.96 21.04
N PRO A 280 7.17 -13.18 20.73
CA PRO A 280 7.61 -14.40 20.07
C PRO A 280 7.45 -15.62 20.96
N PRO A 281 7.35 -16.83 20.36
CA PRO A 281 7.43 -18.06 21.12
C PRO A 281 8.83 -18.19 21.78
N PRO A 282 8.95 -18.96 22.90
CA PRO A 282 10.20 -18.99 23.71
C PRO A 282 11.47 -19.39 22.95
N HIS A 283 11.34 -20.14 21.87
CA HIS A 283 12.47 -20.62 21.05
C HIS A 283 12.90 -19.63 19.96
N PHE A 284 12.22 -18.48 19.80
CA PHE A 284 12.53 -17.48 18.77
C PHE A 284 13.01 -16.19 19.42
N ASP A 285 14.31 -15.91 19.30
CA ASP A 285 14.93 -14.71 19.88
C ASP A 285 14.77 -13.50 18.96
N MET A 286 13.98 -12.52 19.37
CA MET A 286 13.77 -11.26 18.67
C MET A 286 14.51 -10.07 19.26
N ARG A 287 15.45 -10.28 20.21
CA ARG A 287 16.12 -9.14 20.88
C ARG A 287 16.83 -8.22 19.88
N HIS A 288 17.60 -8.82 18.95
CA HIS A 288 18.29 -8.06 17.91
C HIS A 288 17.28 -7.32 17.00
N MET A 289 16.25 -8.00 16.52
CA MET A 289 15.22 -7.39 15.66
C MET A 289 14.52 -6.20 16.36
N LYS A 290 14.26 -6.31 17.66
CA LYS A 290 13.65 -5.23 18.44
C LYS A 290 14.62 -4.05 18.68
N GLU A 291 15.90 -4.32 18.81
CA GLU A 291 16.92 -3.26 18.92
C GLU A 291 17.04 -2.50 17.59
N ASP A 292 17.14 -3.22 16.49
CA ASP A 292 17.13 -2.64 15.15
C ASP A 292 15.85 -1.82 14.90
N ALA A 293 14.68 -2.36 15.22
CA ALA A 293 13.40 -1.67 15.07
C ALA A 293 13.34 -0.35 15.86
N ARG A 294 13.94 -0.27 17.07
CA ARG A 294 14.05 1.00 17.82
C ARG A 294 14.91 2.01 17.08
N THR A 295 16.04 1.56 16.55
CA THR A 295 16.97 2.40 15.77
C THR A 295 16.29 2.93 14.52
N VAL A 296 15.60 2.05 13.76
CA VAL A 296 14.84 2.43 12.57
C VAL A 296 13.77 3.45 12.91
N LEU A 297 12.97 3.21 13.96
CA LEU A 297 11.90 4.13 14.37
C LEU A 297 12.45 5.51 14.76
N GLU A 298 13.59 5.56 15.47
CA GLU A 298 14.25 6.81 15.84
C GLU A 298 14.67 7.61 14.60
N HIS A 299 15.29 6.95 13.61
CA HIS A 299 15.69 7.60 12.36
C HIS A 299 14.47 8.09 11.56
N GLN A 300 13.46 7.24 11.38
CA GLN A 300 12.25 7.59 10.64
C GLN A 300 11.45 8.71 11.30
N SER A 301 11.41 8.76 12.64
CA SER A 301 10.72 9.83 13.38
C SER A 301 11.34 11.21 13.16
N ARG A 302 12.59 11.29 12.70
CA ARG A 302 13.25 12.55 12.29
C ARG A 302 13.13 12.78 10.80
N LEU A 303 13.35 11.73 9.99
CA LEU A 303 13.39 11.81 8.54
C LEU A 303 12.02 12.13 7.93
N VAL A 304 10.97 11.40 8.34
CA VAL A 304 9.65 11.50 7.69
C VAL A 304 9.02 12.89 7.85
N PRO A 305 9.05 13.56 9.03
CA PRO A 305 8.60 14.94 9.16
C PRO A 305 9.40 15.92 8.27
N GLU A 306 10.71 15.70 8.10
CA GLU A 306 11.55 16.53 7.22
C GLU A 306 11.16 16.34 5.75
N LEU A 307 11.01 15.11 5.28
CA LEU A 307 10.55 14.82 3.92
C LEU A 307 9.15 15.39 3.65
N LYS A 308 8.24 15.28 4.63
CA LYS A 308 6.90 15.87 4.57
C LYS A 308 6.99 17.39 4.37
N ARG A 309 7.81 18.07 5.17
CA ARG A 309 8.01 19.53 5.09
C ARG A 309 8.57 19.97 3.73
N ARG A 310 9.39 19.14 3.09
CA ARG A 310 9.93 19.36 1.74
C ARG A 310 8.95 19.01 0.61
N GLY A 311 7.78 18.48 0.95
CA GLY A 311 6.72 18.15 0.00
C GLY A 311 6.93 16.83 -0.73
N VAL A 312 7.78 15.93 -0.22
CA VAL A 312 7.90 14.56 -0.74
C VAL A 312 6.60 13.81 -0.49
N ARG A 313 6.14 13.05 -1.48
CA ARG A 313 4.92 12.24 -1.39
C ARG A 313 5.18 10.99 -0.55
N ILE A 314 4.66 10.98 0.67
CA ILE A 314 4.84 9.91 1.64
C ILE A 314 3.51 9.22 1.88
N LEU A 315 3.49 7.89 1.80
CA LEU A 315 2.29 7.08 1.96
C LEU A 315 2.44 6.09 3.12
N PRO A 316 1.34 5.84 3.87
CA PRO A 316 1.29 4.70 4.76
C PRO A 316 1.32 3.41 3.93
N GLY A 317 2.09 2.44 4.40
CA GLY A 317 2.28 1.13 3.78
C GLY A 317 3.24 0.36 4.68
N GLY A 318 2.67 -0.33 5.70
CA GLY A 318 3.41 -0.82 6.85
C GLY A 318 4.07 -2.17 6.65
N ASP A 319 4.25 -2.61 5.40
CA ASP A 319 4.93 -3.88 5.12
C ASP A 319 4.17 -5.08 5.77
N TYR A 320 2.85 -5.09 5.55
CA TYR A 320 1.96 -6.10 6.10
C TYR A 320 2.04 -7.40 5.29
N GLY A 321 1.99 -8.53 5.99
CA GLY A 321 2.08 -9.86 5.40
C GLY A 321 3.06 -10.75 6.16
N PHE A 322 3.89 -10.17 7.01
CA PHE A 322 4.85 -10.88 7.83
C PHE A 322 4.24 -11.49 9.10
N PRO A 323 4.91 -12.46 9.74
CA PRO A 323 4.60 -12.86 11.11
C PRO A 323 4.58 -11.65 12.04
N PHE A 324 3.60 -11.61 12.94
CA PHE A 324 3.31 -10.49 13.87
C PHE A 324 2.78 -9.20 13.20
N ASN A 325 2.89 -9.07 11.86
CA ASN A 325 2.38 -7.95 11.08
C ASN A 325 1.43 -8.41 9.97
N PRO A 326 0.30 -9.08 10.29
CA PRO A 326 -0.57 -9.67 9.29
C PRO A 326 -1.39 -8.63 8.52
N ASN A 327 -1.78 -8.97 7.29
CA ASN A 327 -2.83 -8.26 6.56
C ASN A 327 -4.12 -8.22 7.40
N GLY A 328 -4.88 -7.12 7.29
CA GLY A 328 -6.04 -6.82 8.14
C GLY A 328 -5.73 -5.85 9.27
N ARG A 329 -4.45 -5.52 9.50
CA ARG A 329 -4.02 -4.47 10.43
C ARG A 329 -3.52 -3.22 9.72
N ASN A 330 -3.61 -3.15 8.42
CA ASN A 330 -3.02 -2.11 7.56
C ASN A 330 -3.42 -0.69 7.96
N ALA A 331 -4.66 -0.46 8.41
CA ALA A 331 -5.11 0.85 8.87
C ALA A 331 -4.39 1.37 10.15
N ARG A 332 -3.64 0.51 10.84
CA ARG A 332 -2.78 0.91 11.97
C ARG A 332 -1.71 1.91 11.55
N ASP A 333 -1.21 1.81 10.32
CA ASP A 333 -0.22 2.77 9.81
C ASP A 333 -0.69 4.21 9.85
N LEU A 334 -1.97 4.44 9.66
CA LEU A 334 -2.56 5.78 9.72
C LEU A 334 -2.41 6.39 11.13
N GLU A 335 -2.66 5.61 12.17
CA GLU A 335 -2.44 6.02 13.57
C GLU A 335 -0.95 6.24 13.85
N LEU A 336 -0.07 5.36 13.34
CA LEU A 336 1.37 5.48 13.52
C LEU A 336 1.94 6.72 12.83
N PHE A 337 1.40 7.13 11.69
CA PHE A 337 1.75 8.39 11.03
C PHE A 337 1.40 9.61 11.89
N VAL A 338 0.25 9.60 12.53
CA VAL A 338 -0.14 10.64 13.49
C VAL A 338 0.80 10.61 14.70
N ARG A 339 1.05 9.44 15.25
CA ARG A 339 1.81 9.27 16.48
C ARG A 339 3.29 9.62 16.34
N TYR A 340 3.94 9.21 15.25
CA TYR A 340 5.40 9.30 15.10
C TYR A 340 5.88 10.36 14.11
N PHE A 341 5.05 10.73 13.14
CA PHE A 341 5.50 11.57 12.03
C PHE A 341 4.84 12.95 11.97
N GLY A 342 4.03 13.29 12.97
CA GLY A 342 3.39 14.61 13.07
C GLY A 342 2.35 14.87 11.97
N TYR A 343 1.70 13.81 11.48
CA TYR A 343 0.54 13.96 10.61
C TYR A 343 -0.70 14.26 11.44
N THR A 344 -1.60 15.08 10.92
CA THR A 344 -2.99 15.09 11.36
C THR A 344 -3.72 13.88 10.82
N ALA A 345 -4.84 13.50 11.41
CA ALA A 345 -5.67 12.41 10.87
C ALA A 345 -6.08 12.67 9.42
N SER A 346 -6.49 13.89 9.07
CA SER A 346 -6.83 14.28 7.70
C SER A 346 -5.65 14.13 6.74
N GLU A 347 -4.43 14.51 7.11
CA GLU A 347 -3.26 14.34 6.26
C GLU A 347 -2.92 12.85 6.04
N ALA A 348 -3.04 12.01 7.07
CA ALA A 348 -2.84 10.57 6.94
C ALA A 348 -3.90 9.93 6.02
N LEU A 349 -5.16 10.39 6.11
CA LEU A 349 -6.22 9.97 5.19
C LEU A 349 -5.95 10.40 3.75
N VAL A 350 -5.49 11.65 3.53
CA VAL A 350 -5.09 12.10 2.18
C VAL A 350 -3.96 11.25 1.62
N ALA A 351 -2.99 10.86 2.45
CA ALA A 351 -1.89 9.99 2.04
C ALA A 351 -2.39 8.59 1.63
N ALA A 352 -3.35 8.02 2.35
CA ALA A 352 -3.91 6.70 2.06
C ALA A 352 -5.03 6.71 1.00
N THR A 353 -5.47 7.86 0.53
CA THR A 353 -6.55 7.99 -0.47
C THR A 353 -6.06 8.70 -1.73
N ARG A 354 -5.95 10.02 -1.74
CA ARG A 354 -5.55 10.79 -2.92
C ARG A 354 -4.15 10.44 -3.42
N LEU A 355 -3.12 10.45 -2.53
CA LEU A 355 -1.77 10.03 -2.92
C LEU A 355 -1.72 8.55 -3.26
N GLY A 356 -2.57 7.74 -2.60
CA GLY A 356 -2.80 6.35 -2.98
C GLY A 356 -3.29 6.20 -4.42
N GLY A 357 -4.24 7.02 -4.87
CA GLY A 357 -4.68 7.06 -6.28
C GLY A 357 -3.52 7.41 -7.23
N GLU A 358 -2.66 8.33 -6.83
CA GLU A 358 -1.48 8.72 -7.61
C GLU A 358 -0.45 7.60 -7.73
N ILE A 359 -0.15 6.84 -6.65
CA ILE A 359 0.79 5.71 -6.72
C ILE A 359 0.26 4.59 -7.61
N MET A 360 -1.06 4.36 -7.61
CA MET A 360 -1.73 3.42 -8.52
C MET A 360 -1.65 3.84 -10.00
N GLY A 361 -1.18 5.07 -10.30
CA GLY A 361 -1.22 5.66 -11.64
C GLY A 361 -2.60 6.14 -12.07
N MET A 362 -3.52 6.29 -11.12
CA MET A 362 -4.94 6.62 -11.32
C MET A 362 -5.36 7.91 -10.60
N GLY A 363 -4.43 8.82 -10.32
CA GLY A 363 -4.68 10.04 -9.54
C GLY A 363 -5.77 10.97 -10.13
N ASN A 364 -6.11 10.80 -11.41
CA ASN A 364 -7.17 11.56 -12.08
C ASN A 364 -8.56 10.91 -11.98
N GLU A 365 -8.67 9.72 -11.36
CA GLU A 365 -9.94 8.98 -11.30
C GLU A 365 -10.13 8.14 -10.03
N LEU A 366 -9.15 8.11 -9.11
CA LEU A 366 -9.19 7.30 -7.90
C LEU A 366 -8.70 8.09 -6.68
N GLY A 367 -9.24 7.76 -5.50
CA GLY A 367 -8.77 8.28 -4.21
C GLY A 367 -9.41 9.60 -3.77
N GLN A 368 -10.44 10.09 -4.49
CA GLN A 368 -11.20 11.28 -4.11
C GLN A 368 -12.71 11.07 -4.33
N ILE A 369 -13.53 11.75 -3.53
CA ILE A 369 -14.94 11.94 -3.84
C ILE A 369 -15.05 13.18 -4.73
N LYS A 370 -15.10 12.94 -6.03
CA LYS A 370 -15.13 13.97 -7.06
C LYS A 370 -15.92 13.48 -8.27
N ASN A 371 -16.69 14.38 -8.91
CA ASN A 371 -17.47 14.03 -10.10
C ASN A 371 -16.57 13.40 -11.17
N GLY A 372 -17.03 12.27 -11.72
CA GLY A 372 -16.33 11.48 -12.72
C GLY A 372 -15.32 10.47 -12.17
N TYR A 373 -14.96 10.54 -10.89
CA TYR A 373 -14.05 9.59 -10.24
C TYR A 373 -14.76 8.24 -10.01
N LEU A 374 -13.97 7.18 -9.92
CA LEU A 374 -14.45 5.85 -9.58
C LEU A 374 -15.10 5.85 -8.19
N ALA A 375 -16.22 5.18 -8.07
CA ALA A 375 -16.95 5.03 -6.82
C ALA A 375 -16.34 3.88 -5.99
N ASP A 376 -15.10 4.10 -5.55
CA ASP A 376 -14.42 3.29 -4.55
C ASP A 376 -14.56 4.04 -3.22
N LEU A 377 -15.53 3.63 -2.40
CA LEU A 377 -16.02 4.42 -1.27
C LEU A 377 -16.19 3.57 -0.01
N LEU A 378 -16.00 4.21 1.14
CA LEU A 378 -16.29 3.67 2.46
C LEU A 378 -17.34 4.51 3.15
N LEU A 379 -18.35 3.88 3.75
CA LEU A 379 -19.25 4.52 4.71
C LEU A 379 -18.84 4.06 6.10
N VAL A 380 -18.24 4.97 6.87
CA VAL A 380 -17.60 4.69 8.17
C VAL A 380 -18.45 5.27 9.29
N GLU A 381 -18.78 4.47 10.30
CA GLU A 381 -19.43 4.95 11.51
C GLU A 381 -18.46 5.79 12.35
N GLY A 382 -18.81 7.06 12.59
CA GLY A 382 -17.98 8.04 13.28
C GLY A 382 -17.24 8.99 12.32
N ASP A 383 -16.22 9.66 12.82
CA ASP A 383 -15.42 10.66 12.09
C ASP A 383 -13.93 10.31 12.10
N PRO A 384 -13.41 9.65 11.07
CA PRO A 384 -11.98 9.28 11.00
C PRO A 384 -11.04 10.49 10.96
N THR A 385 -11.51 11.69 10.65
CA THR A 385 -10.69 12.91 10.69
C THR A 385 -10.45 13.40 12.11
N GLN A 386 -11.25 12.93 13.06
CA GLN A 386 -11.10 13.23 14.50
C GLN A 386 -10.49 12.03 15.25
N ASP A 387 -10.85 10.80 14.88
CA ASP A 387 -10.32 9.57 15.45
C ASP A 387 -9.98 8.58 14.32
N ILE A 388 -8.75 8.61 13.90
CA ILE A 388 -8.28 7.76 12.80
C ILE A 388 -8.23 6.27 13.17
N ALA A 389 -8.17 5.95 14.47
CA ALA A 389 -8.14 4.57 14.94
C ALA A 389 -9.44 3.80 14.67
N LEU A 390 -10.55 4.50 14.42
CA LEU A 390 -11.82 3.91 13.98
C LEU A 390 -11.64 2.99 12.76
N LEU A 391 -10.71 3.31 11.87
CA LEU A 391 -10.46 2.54 10.65
C LEU A 391 -9.79 1.18 10.89
N GLN A 392 -9.27 0.92 12.09
CA GLN A 392 -8.72 -0.38 12.47
C GLN A 392 -9.80 -1.41 12.83
N ASP A 393 -11.02 -0.94 13.10
CA ASP A 393 -12.18 -1.78 13.40
C ASP A 393 -13.08 -1.92 12.17
N LYS A 394 -12.98 -3.06 11.47
CA LYS A 394 -13.78 -3.34 10.27
C LYS A 394 -15.30 -3.34 10.52
N THR A 395 -15.75 -3.45 11.78
CA THR A 395 -17.17 -3.39 12.11
C THR A 395 -17.73 -1.99 11.91
N ARG A 396 -16.88 -0.95 11.98
CA ARG A 396 -17.22 0.45 11.71
C ARG A 396 -17.51 0.75 10.24
N PHE A 397 -17.09 -0.10 9.31
CA PHE A 397 -17.47 0.06 7.91
C PHE A 397 -18.92 -0.38 7.72
N ARG A 398 -19.84 0.58 7.60
CA ARG A 398 -21.24 0.31 7.26
C ARG A 398 -21.41 -0.12 5.81
N ALA A 399 -20.57 0.40 4.91
CA ALA A 399 -20.47 -0.06 3.53
C ALA A 399 -19.03 0.02 3.02
N ILE A 400 -18.69 -0.90 2.13
CA ILE A 400 -17.45 -0.90 1.31
C ILE A 400 -17.90 -1.05 -0.13
N MET A 401 -17.55 -0.09 -0.97
CA MET A 401 -17.91 -0.05 -2.39
C MET A 401 -16.63 0.04 -3.24
N GLN A 402 -16.61 -0.70 -4.34
CA GLN A 402 -15.54 -0.65 -5.32
C GLN A 402 -16.16 -0.62 -6.73
N GLY A 403 -15.82 0.41 -7.53
CA GLY A 403 -16.39 0.59 -8.85
C GLY A 403 -17.93 0.59 -8.85
N GLY A 404 -18.56 1.28 -7.89
CA GLY A 404 -20.01 1.38 -7.77
C GLY A 404 -20.72 0.09 -7.32
N ARG A 405 -19.97 -0.98 -6.98
CA ARG A 405 -20.51 -2.26 -6.50
C ARG A 405 -20.18 -2.46 -5.03
N PHE A 406 -21.17 -2.90 -4.25
CA PHE A 406 -20.94 -3.19 -2.86
C PHE A 406 -20.15 -4.50 -2.68
N HIS A 407 -19.02 -4.41 -2.01
CA HIS A 407 -18.36 -5.54 -1.37
C HIS A 407 -19.02 -5.85 -0.02
N LYS A 408 -19.30 -4.79 0.76
CA LYS A 408 -20.14 -4.83 1.95
C LYS A 408 -21.28 -3.84 1.77
N ALA A 409 -22.50 -4.34 1.65
CA ALA A 409 -23.68 -3.50 1.57
C ALA A 409 -24.07 -2.96 2.96
N PRO A 410 -24.62 -1.73 3.07
CA PRO A 410 -25.18 -1.27 4.33
C PRO A 410 -26.36 -2.16 4.74
N ALA A 411 -26.57 -2.32 6.06
CA ALA A 411 -27.76 -3.00 6.54
C ALA A 411 -29.01 -2.30 6.01
N ALA A 412 -30.03 -3.09 5.62
CA ALA A 412 -31.32 -2.52 5.24
C ALA A 412 -31.84 -1.68 6.42
N ALA A 413 -32.40 -0.51 6.12
CA ALA A 413 -33.13 0.26 7.13
C ALA A 413 -34.26 -0.63 7.65
N ALA A 414 -34.31 -0.82 9.00
CA ALA A 414 -35.34 -1.61 9.66
C ALA A 414 -36.71 -0.93 9.55
#